data_e3096f791cde5d32e7587e96a350220e
#
_entry.id   e3096f791cde5d32e7587e96a350220e
#
_cell.length_a   1.000
_cell.length_b   1.000
_cell.length_c   1.000
_cell.angle_alpha   90.00
_cell.angle_beta   90.00
_cell.angle_gamma   90.00
#
_symmetry.space_group_name_H-M   'P 1'
#
loop_
_entity.id
_entity.type
_entity.pdbx_description
1 polymer ?
#
loop_
_entity_poly.entity_id
_entity_poly.type
_entity_poly.pdbx_seq_one_letter_code
_entity_poly.pdbx_strand_id
1 'polypeptide(L)'
;RSQKIELNEFSQPTPELLELAWTFAVPGADRMRSQPTVGGGVVFIGSQSGSVYALDAKTGCVWWTFNASSEVRGSISVELGTDDLPESLFFGDFQGYIYKLEALTGKLIWRRRADPHPLTTITGSLVIYEDRVFIPLSSTEIVGAIESDYECCTFRGGVIAVDKNTGDTRWRLYSVDKARTQYSESGEVMSWGPSGVPVWSSPTIDEKRKL
;
A
#
# COMPACT_ATOMS: atom_id res chain seq x y z
N ARG A 1 -1.54 15.18 0.92
CA ARG A 1 -1.24 16.24 -0.08
C ARG A 1 -0.56 15.54 -1.24
N SER A 2 -1.23 15.40 -2.41
CA SER A 2 -0.50 15.17 -3.63
C SER A 2 0.54 16.27 -3.71
N GLN A 3 1.83 15.90 -3.79
CA GLN A 3 2.90 16.86 -3.98
C GLN A 3 2.57 17.66 -5.24
N LYS A 4 2.09 18.89 -5.08
CA LYS A 4 2.21 19.90 -6.11
C LYS A 4 3.70 20.19 -6.21
N ILE A 5 4.36 19.54 -7.15
CA ILE A 5 5.59 20.06 -7.68
C ILE A 5 5.20 21.42 -8.26
N GLU A 6 5.61 22.49 -7.65
CA GLU A 6 5.52 23.80 -8.27
C GLU A 6 6.43 23.76 -9.49
N LEU A 7 5.82 23.62 -10.65
CA LEU A 7 6.50 23.54 -11.95
C LEU A 7 7.31 24.81 -12.30
N ASN A 8 7.34 25.79 -11.41
CA ASN A 8 8.02 27.05 -11.62
C ASN A 8 9.54 27.00 -11.46
N GLU A 9 10.10 25.91 -10.91
CA GLU A 9 11.55 25.69 -10.83
C GLU A 9 12.10 24.77 -11.94
N PHE A 10 11.26 24.10 -12.67
CA PHE A 10 11.64 23.39 -13.87
C PHE A 10 11.38 24.32 -15.07
N SER A 11 12.32 25.21 -15.38
CA SER A 11 12.55 25.60 -16.78
C SER A 11 12.67 24.26 -17.52
N GLN A 12 11.65 23.89 -18.34
CA GLN A 12 11.50 22.58 -18.97
C GLN A 12 12.90 21.98 -19.29
N PRO A 13 13.41 21.01 -18.53
CA PRO A 13 14.63 20.34 -18.92
C PRO A 13 14.27 19.62 -20.21
N THR A 14 14.85 20.06 -21.32
CA THR A 14 14.83 19.27 -22.53
C THR A 14 15.46 17.92 -22.17
N PRO A 15 14.94 16.79 -22.65
CA PRO A 15 15.51 15.47 -22.36
C PRO A 15 17.02 15.39 -22.56
N GLU A 16 17.58 16.23 -23.44
CA GLU A 16 19.02 16.34 -23.74
C GLU A 16 19.85 16.91 -22.56
N LEU A 17 19.20 17.55 -21.58
CA LEU A 17 19.86 18.11 -20.39
C LEU A 17 19.82 17.17 -19.17
N LEU A 18 19.19 16.00 -19.32
CA LEU A 18 19.13 15.01 -18.23
C LEU A 18 20.37 14.14 -18.24
N GLU A 19 21.05 14.08 -17.11
CA GLU A 19 22.18 13.17 -16.88
C GLU A 19 21.80 12.13 -15.84
N LEU A 20 22.33 10.89 -16.01
CA LEU A 20 22.14 9.83 -15.03
C LEU A 20 22.96 10.16 -13.76
N ALA A 21 22.25 10.48 -12.67
CA ALA A 21 22.89 10.78 -11.39
C ALA A 21 23.41 9.50 -10.70
N TRP A 22 22.55 8.49 -10.59
CA TRP A 22 22.89 7.20 -9.98
C TRP A 22 21.87 6.13 -10.37
N THR A 23 22.20 4.87 -10.09
CA THR A 23 21.30 3.73 -10.23
C THR A 23 21.33 2.88 -8.96
N PHE A 24 20.21 2.28 -8.62
CA PHE A 24 20.09 1.34 -7.52
C PHE A 24 19.43 0.04 -8.01
N ALA A 25 20.16 -1.06 -7.93
CA ALA A 25 19.63 -2.39 -8.22
C ALA A 25 19.10 -3.02 -6.94
N VAL A 26 17.80 -3.35 -6.92
CA VAL A 26 17.17 -3.95 -5.75
C VAL A 26 17.53 -5.44 -5.68
N PRO A 27 18.24 -5.90 -4.63
CA PRO A 27 18.64 -7.29 -4.52
C PRO A 27 17.45 -8.25 -4.49
N GLY A 28 17.51 -9.33 -5.27
CA GLY A 28 16.50 -10.38 -5.30
C GLY A 28 15.16 -9.99 -5.94
N ALA A 29 15.08 -8.84 -6.61
CA ALA A 29 13.88 -8.40 -7.33
C ALA A 29 14.14 -8.47 -8.84
N ASP A 30 13.28 -9.20 -9.56
CA ASP A 30 13.20 -9.22 -11.01
C ASP A 30 12.12 -8.29 -11.57
N ARG A 31 11.27 -7.77 -10.69
CA ARG A 31 10.16 -6.85 -10.98
C ARG A 31 10.07 -5.77 -9.91
N MET A 32 9.84 -4.54 -10.33
CA MET A 32 9.55 -3.43 -9.44
C MET A 32 8.16 -2.89 -9.75
N ARG A 33 7.25 -2.94 -8.76
CA ARG A 33 5.88 -2.43 -8.88
C ARG A 33 5.64 -1.20 -8.02
N SER A 34 6.38 -1.08 -6.92
CA SER A 34 6.35 0.10 -6.07
C SER A 34 6.96 1.29 -6.82
N GLN A 35 6.27 2.42 -6.82
CA GLN A 35 6.84 3.67 -7.30
C GLN A 35 7.65 4.32 -6.17
N PRO A 36 8.79 4.95 -6.47
CA PRO A 36 9.55 5.66 -5.46
C PRO A 36 8.79 6.88 -4.96
N THR A 37 8.90 7.15 -3.67
CA THR A 37 8.40 8.38 -3.01
C THR A 37 9.58 9.16 -2.49
N VAL A 38 9.61 10.46 -2.76
CA VAL A 38 10.70 11.36 -2.33
C VAL A 38 10.17 12.33 -1.28
N GLY A 39 10.90 12.47 -0.18
CA GLY A 39 10.59 13.44 0.87
C GLY A 39 11.83 13.75 1.70
N GLY A 40 12.08 15.03 1.98
CA GLY A 40 13.20 15.45 2.83
C GLY A 40 14.59 14.99 2.36
N GLY A 41 14.81 14.86 1.04
CA GLY A 41 16.09 14.39 0.48
C GLY A 41 16.29 12.87 0.53
N VAL A 42 15.25 12.10 0.84
CA VAL A 42 15.28 10.64 0.90
C VAL A 42 14.33 10.05 -0.13
N VAL A 43 14.75 8.98 -0.80
CA VAL A 43 13.92 8.17 -1.70
C VAL A 43 13.51 6.90 -0.96
N PHE A 44 12.21 6.69 -0.80
CA PHE A 44 11.64 5.48 -0.22
C PHE A 44 11.06 4.59 -1.30
N ILE A 45 11.39 3.29 -1.28
CA ILE A 45 10.90 2.33 -2.28
C ILE A 45 10.70 0.96 -1.67
N GLY A 46 9.56 0.32 -1.99
CA GLY A 46 9.28 -1.07 -1.66
C GLY A 46 9.73 -2.01 -2.78
N SER A 47 9.88 -3.28 -2.48
CA SER A 47 10.33 -4.29 -3.44
C SER A 47 9.47 -5.55 -3.45
N GLN A 48 9.66 -6.36 -4.49
CA GLN A 48 9.04 -7.67 -4.61
C GLN A 48 9.54 -8.65 -3.54
N SER A 49 10.77 -8.50 -3.08
CA SER A 49 11.32 -9.33 -2.00
C SER A 49 10.79 -8.97 -0.61
N GLY A 50 9.95 -7.92 -0.50
CA GLY A 50 9.44 -7.41 0.77
C GLY A 50 10.37 -6.39 1.45
N SER A 51 11.52 -6.13 0.87
CA SER A 51 12.43 -5.11 1.42
C SER A 51 11.96 -3.70 1.07
N VAL A 52 11.99 -2.80 2.04
CA VAL A 52 11.77 -1.37 1.90
C VAL A 52 13.10 -0.67 2.14
N TYR A 53 13.46 0.22 1.23
CA TYR A 53 14.73 0.96 1.27
C TYR A 53 14.48 2.44 1.46
N ALA A 54 15.35 3.07 2.25
CA ALA A 54 15.55 4.51 2.24
C ALA A 54 16.91 4.80 1.62
N LEU A 55 16.91 5.59 0.56
CA LEU A 55 18.11 5.96 -0.18
C LEU A 55 18.33 7.46 -0.11
N ASP A 56 19.57 7.88 -0.01
CA ASP A 56 19.94 9.28 -0.19
C ASP A 56 19.58 9.73 -1.60
N ALA A 57 18.79 10.78 -1.73
CA ALA A 57 18.29 11.23 -3.02
C ALA A 57 19.39 11.77 -3.96
N LYS A 58 20.53 12.22 -3.42
CA LYS A 58 21.64 12.76 -4.22
C LYS A 58 22.60 11.69 -4.68
N THR A 59 22.86 10.69 -3.83
CA THR A 59 23.94 9.71 -4.04
C THR A 59 23.44 8.31 -4.35
N GLY A 60 22.15 7.99 -4.05
CA GLY A 60 21.61 6.64 -4.13
C GLY A 60 22.08 5.70 -3.03
N CYS A 61 22.88 6.19 -2.06
CA CYS A 61 23.35 5.37 -0.96
C CYS A 61 22.22 4.93 -0.04
N VAL A 62 22.25 3.67 0.39
CA VAL A 62 21.26 3.12 1.32
C VAL A 62 21.50 3.68 2.73
N TRP A 63 20.47 4.34 3.30
CA TRP A 63 20.48 4.74 4.70
C TRP A 63 20.09 3.57 5.60
N TRP A 64 18.99 2.92 5.25
CA TRP A 64 18.50 1.74 5.96
C TRP A 64 17.63 0.83 5.06
N THR A 65 17.43 -0.38 5.53
CA THR A 65 16.55 -1.38 4.92
C THR A 65 15.65 -1.97 5.99
N PHE A 66 14.36 -2.13 5.67
CA PHE A 66 13.37 -2.83 6.49
C PHE A 66 12.81 -4.02 5.70
N ASN A 67 12.58 -5.16 6.34
CA ASN A 67 11.98 -6.33 5.72
C ASN A 67 10.53 -6.49 6.18
N ALA A 68 9.58 -6.30 5.28
CA ALA A 68 8.17 -6.63 5.47
C ALA A 68 7.95 -8.14 5.40
N SER A 69 6.74 -8.60 5.73
CA SER A 69 6.40 -10.03 5.70
C SER A 69 6.26 -10.58 4.28
N SER A 70 6.01 -9.71 3.30
CA SER A 70 5.81 -10.07 1.90
C SER A 70 6.07 -8.87 0.97
N GLU A 71 5.91 -9.07 -0.34
CA GLU A 71 6.07 -8.07 -1.39
C GLU A 71 5.35 -6.76 -1.06
N VAL A 72 6.04 -5.62 -1.25
CA VAL A 72 5.49 -4.26 -1.12
C VAL A 72 5.29 -3.70 -2.52
N ARG A 73 4.03 -3.61 -2.98
CA ARG A 73 3.66 -3.19 -4.34
C ARG A 73 3.26 -1.72 -4.44
N GLY A 74 2.57 -1.21 -3.41
CA GLY A 74 2.19 0.20 -3.35
C GLY A 74 3.40 1.09 -3.08
N SER A 75 3.27 2.38 -3.43
CA SER A 75 4.25 3.38 -3.02
C SER A 75 4.24 3.54 -1.51
N ILE A 76 5.37 3.90 -0.94
CA ILE A 76 5.49 4.23 0.47
C ILE A 76 4.85 5.60 0.70
N SER A 77 3.86 5.69 1.58
CA SER A 77 3.24 6.97 1.95
C SER A 77 4.05 7.61 3.06
N VAL A 78 4.47 8.84 2.83
CA VAL A 78 5.34 9.60 3.74
C VAL A 78 4.52 10.66 4.46
N GLU A 79 4.57 10.67 5.80
CA GLU A 79 4.11 11.77 6.63
C GLU A 79 5.30 12.70 6.89
N LEU A 80 5.13 13.97 6.54
CA LEU A 80 6.13 15.00 6.81
C LEU A 80 5.83 15.67 8.15
N GLY A 81 6.87 15.91 8.92
CA GLY A 81 6.83 16.72 10.13
C GLY A 81 6.75 18.22 9.82
N THR A 82 6.89 19.05 10.87
CA THR A 82 6.77 20.49 10.77
C THR A 82 7.85 21.17 9.92
N ASP A 83 9.02 20.52 9.81
CA ASP A 83 10.18 21.04 9.08
C ASP A 83 10.32 20.42 7.67
N ASP A 84 9.21 19.88 7.14
CA ASP A 84 9.16 19.13 5.87
C ASP A 84 10.10 17.90 5.83
N LEU A 85 10.62 17.48 6.97
CA LEU A 85 11.37 16.24 7.10
C LEU A 85 10.43 15.03 7.23
N PRO A 86 10.80 13.87 6.67
CA PRO A 86 9.99 12.67 6.79
C PRO A 86 9.99 12.18 8.25
N GLU A 87 8.78 12.07 8.83
CA GLU A 87 8.57 11.62 10.21
C GLU A 87 8.18 10.16 10.27
N SER A 88 7.14 9.79 9.51
CA SER A 88 6.60 8.43 9.50
C SER A 88 6.35 7.93 8.09
N LEU A 89 6.51 6.63 7.91
CA LEU A 89 6.20 5.91 6.68
C LEU A 89 5.04 4.95 6.91
N PHE A 90 4.15 4.86 5.92
CA PHE A 90 3.05 3.89 5.93
C PHE A 90 3.02 3.13 4.60
N PHE A 91 2.86 1.82 4.67
CA PHE A 91 2.70 0.97 3.50
C PHE A 91 1.99 -0.34 3.85
N GLY A 92 1.55 -1.03 2.84
CA GLY A 92 0.96 -2.36 2.96
C GLY A 92 1.77 -3.40 2.19
N ASP A 93 1.68 -4.65 2.61
CA ASP A 93 2.29 -5.78 1.92
C ASP A 93 1.27 -6.71 1.26
N PHE A 94 1.78 -7.64 0.48
CA PHE A 94 0.97 -8.61 -0.28
C PHE A 94 0.33 -9.70 0.59
N GLN A 95 0.68 -9.79 1.88
CA GLN A 95 0.00 -10.61 2.88
C GLN A 95 -1.06 -9.81 3.66
N GLY A 96 -1.33 -8.56 3.29
CA GLY A 96 -2.35 -7.73 3.91
C GLY A 96 -1.97 -7.16 5.27
N TYR A 97 -0.70 -7.04 5.57
CA TYR A 97 -0.24 -6.29 6.73
C TYR A 97 -0.01 -4.82 6.37
N ILE A 98 -0.32 -3.97 7.32
CA ILE A 98 -0.06 -2.52 7.30
C ILE A 98 1.09 -2.25 8.26
N TYR A 99 1.98 -1.36 7.87
CA TYR A 99 3.16 -0.98 8.65
C TYR A 99 3.21 0.53 8.85
N LYS A 100 3.67 0.93 10.04
CA LYS A 100 4.17 2.26 10.32
C LYS A 100 5.63 2.15 10.76
N LEU A 101 6.51 2.88 10.09
CA LEU A 101 7.93 2.99 10.46
C LEU A 101 8.28 4.44 10.81
N GLU A 102 9.30 4.61 11.63
CA GLU A 102 10.02 5.87 11.78
C GLU A 102 10.82 6.12 10.49
N ALA A 103 10.65 7.26 9.86
CA ALA A 103 11.14 7.47 8.50
C ALA A 103 12.66 7.54 8.41
N LEU A 104 13.35 8.12 9.40
CA LEU A 104 14.79 8.34 9.36
C LEU A 104 15.60 7.09 9.76
N THR A 105 15.00 6.16 10.49
CA THR A 105 15.73 4.99 11.04
C THR A 105 15.23 3.65 10.49
N GLY A 106 14.02 3.63 9.88
CA GLY A 106 13.36 2.40 9.46
C GLY A 106 12.82 1.55 10.61
N LYS A 107 12.83 2.08 11.87
CA LYS A 107 12.34 1.35 13.05
C LYS A 107 10.83 1.14 12.96
N LEU A 108 10.39 -0.11 13.17
CA LEU A 108 8.98 -0.46 13.22
C LEU A 108 8.31 0.20 14.45
N ILE A 109 7.26 0.99 14.19
CA ILE A 109 6.42 1.58 15.25
C ILE A 109 5.26 0.61 15.52
N TRP A 110 4.52 0.22 14.49
CA TRP A 110 3.48 -0.81 14.60
C TRP A 110 3.26 -1.56 13.29
N ARG A 111 2.70 -2.77 13.41
CA ARG A 111 2.20 -3.60 12.32
C ARG A 111 0.81 -4.10 12.66
N ARG A 112 -0.12 -4.08 11.70
CA ARG A 112 -1.50 -4.57 11.87
C ARG A 112 -1.94 -5.37 10.65
N ARG A 113 -2.84 -6.32 10.87
CA ARG A 113 -3.55 -6.99 9.78
C ARG A 113 -4.69 -6.09 9.30
N ALA A 114 -4.79 -5.84 7.98
CA ALA A 114 -5.81 -4.97 7.40
C ALA A 114 -7.21 -5.60 7.49
N ASP A 115 -7.32 -6.89 7.16
CA ASP A 115 -8.58 -7.63 7.16
C ASP A 115 -8.37 -9.07 7.62
N PRO A 116 -9.34 -9.68 8.31
CA PRO A 116 -9.23 -11.06 8.79
C PRO A 116 -9.22 -12.11 7.67
N HIS A 117 -9.70 -11.77 6.45
CA HIS A 117 -9.74 -12.73 5.35
C HIS A 117 -8.32 -13.19 4.96
N PRO A 118 -8.05 -14.50 4.89
CA PRO A 118 -6.68 -15.03 4.76
C PRO A 118 -5.98 -14.59 3.46
N LEU A 119 -6.75 -14.42 2.37
CA LEU A 119 -6.23 -14.04 1.06
C LEU A 119 -6.24 -12.52 0.81
N THR A 120 -6.45 -11.71 1.86
CA THR A 120 -6.35 -10.25 1.75
C THR A 120 -4.94 -9.83 1.37
N THR A 121 -4.85 -8.90 0.41
CA THR A 121 -3.62 -8.24 -0.02
C THR A 121 -3.80 -6.73 -0.02
N ILE A 122 -2.69 -6.01 0.02
CA ILE A 122 -2.67 -4.56 -0.19
C ILE A 122 -1.78 -4.30 -1.40
N THR A 123 -2.37 -3.78 -2.48
CA THR A 123 -1.66 -3.51 -3.74
C THR A 123 -1.63 -2.04 -4.11
N GLY A 124 -2.61 -1.25 -3.63
CA GLY A 124 -2.63 0.20 -3.77
C GLY A 124 -1.81 0.89 -2.70
N SER A 125 -1.39 2.12 -2.97
CA SER A 125 -0.73 2.96 -1.97
C SER A 125 -1.74 3.43 -0.93
N LEU A 126 -1.29 3.59 0.31
CA LEU A 126 -2.10 4.09 1.40
C LEU A 126 -2.23 5.62 1.29
N VAL A 127 -3.30 6.18 1.86
CA VAL A 127 -3.49 7.62 1.91
C VAL A 127 -3.56 8.09 3.35
N ILE A 128 -2.73 9.07 3.69
CA ILE A 128 -2.72 9.70 5.02
C ILE A 128 -3.55 10.97 4.94
N TYR A 129 -4.51 11.10 5.85
CA TYR A 129 -5.28 12.34 6.00
C TYR A 129 -5.67 12.56 7.46
N GLU A 130 -5.31 13.70 8.01
CA GLU A 130 -5.49 14.05 9.41
C GLU A 130 -4.88 12.99 10.36
N ASP A 131 -5.71 12.36 11.21
CA ASP A 131 -5.33 11.32 12.17
C ASP A 131 -5.49 9.89 11.64
N ARG A 132 -5.73 9.72 10.33
CA ARG A 132 -6.10 8.44 9.72
C ARG A 132 -5.21 8.04 8.57
N VAL A 133 -5.14 6.74 8.37
CA VAL A 133 -4.58 6.13 7.16
C VAL A 133 -5.69 5.30 6.50
N PHE A 134 -5.90 5.52 5.20
CA PHE A 134 -6.89 4.82 4.39
C PHE A 134 -6.21 3.74 3.57
N ILE A 135 -6.70 2.52 3.68
CA ILE A 135 -6.11 1.31 3.12
C ILE A 135 -7.09 0.66 2.15
N PRO A 136 -6.73 0.55 0.85
CA PRO A 136 -7.52 -0.22 -0.10
C PRO A 136 -7.32 -1.72 0.12
N LEU A 137 -8.42 -2.47 0.10
CA LEU A 137 -8.41 -3.93 0.29
C LEU A 137 -8.54 -4.64 -1.05
N SER A 138 -7.55 -5.44 -1.39
CA SER A 138 -7.58 -6.37 -2.51
C SER A 138 -7.30 -7.80 -2.04
N SER A 139 -7.33 -8.77 -2.95
CA SER A 139 -7.10 -10.17 -2.59
C SER A 139 -6.53 -10.99 -3.73
N THR A 140 -5.98 -12.15 -3.36
CA THR A 140 -5.59 -13.23 -4.27
C THR A 140 -6.63 -14.33 -4.35
N GLU A 141 -7.86 -14.12 -3.89
CA GLU A 141 -8.91 -15.15 -3.87
C GLU A 141 -9.20 -15.75 -5.25
N ILE A 142 -9.05 -14.95 -6.32
CA ILE A 142 -9.15 -15.45 -7.69
C ILE A 142 -8.14 -16.55 -8.01
N VAL A 143 -6.97 -16.53 -7.38
CA VAL A 143 -5.95 -17.59 -7.52
C VAL A 143 -6.34 -18.79 -6.67
N GLY A 144 -6.82 -18.57 -5.44
CA GLY A 144 -7.34 -19.63 -4.57
C GLY A 144 -8.50 -20.37 -5.19
N ALA A 145 -9.34 -19.69 -5.96
CA ALA A 145 -10.49 -20.28 -6.67
C ALA A 145 -10.11 -21.29 -7.76
N ILE A 146 -8.83 -21.44 -8.11
CA ILE A 146 -8.35 -22.45 -9.05
C ILE A 146 -8.25 -23.82 -8.34
N GLU A 147 -8.05 -23.82 -7.03
CA GLU A 147 -7.98 -25.04 -6.23
C GLU A 147 -9.38 -25.63 -6.06
N SER A 148 -9.51 -26.93 -6.35
CA SER A 148 -10.83 -27.60 -6.39
C SER A 148 -11.49 -27.76 -5.02
N ASP A 149 -10.73 -27.66 -3.94
CA ASP A 149 -11.17 -27.75 -2.54
C ASP A 149 -11.36 -26.39 -1.86
N TYR A 150 -11.12 -25.28 -2.59
CA TYR A 150 -11.35 -23.95 -2.07
C TYR A 150 -12.82 -23.56 -2.20
N GLU A 151 -13.47 -23.29 -1.07
CA GLU A 151 -14.85 -22.79 -1.03
C GLU A 151 -14.89 -21.33 -1.48
N CYS A 152 -15.00 -21.12 -2.78
CA CYS A 152 -15.02 -19.79 -3.37
C CYS A 152 -16.45 -19.21 -3.37
N CYS A 153 -16.66 -17.92 -3.13
CA CYS A 153 -15.69 -16.89 -2.75
C CYS A 153 -16.28 -16.04 -1.66
N THR A 154 -15.48 -15.61 -0.71
CA THR A 154 -15.98 -14.89 0.48
C THR A 154 -15.28 -13.55 0.73
N PHE A 155 -14.21 -13.24 -0.01
CA PHE A 155 -13.53 -11.96 0.10
C PHE A 155 -14.44 -10.79 -0.27
N ARG A 156 -14.31 -9.70 0.46
CA ARG A 156 -14.97 -8.44 0.17
C ARG A 156 -13.94 -7.33 0.05
N GLY A 157 -13.83 -6.77 -1.15
CA GLY A 157 -13.07 -5.55 -1.37
C GLY A 157 -13.66 -4.37 -0.61
N GLY A 158 -12.87 -3.33 -0.45
CA GLY A 158 -13.32 -2.14 0.26
C GLY A 158 -12.17 -1.25 0.68
N VAL A 159 -12.47 -0.35 1.60
CA VAL A 159 -11.49 0.55 2.21
C VAL A 159 -11.65 0.49 3.73
N ILE A 160 -10.53 0.44 4.43
CA ILE A 160 -10.51 0.62 5.88
C ILE A 160 -9.80 1.92 6.24
N ALA A 161 -10.21 2.56 7.31
CA ALA A 161 -9.47 3.63 7.95
C ALA A 161 -8.95 3.17 9.31
N VAL A 162 -7.66 3.38 9.53
CA VAL A 162 -7.03 3.10 10.82
C VAL A 162 -6.51 4.39 11.43
N ASP A 163 -6.42 4.41 12.76
CA ASP A 163 -5.71 5.47 13.48
C ASP A 163 -4.22 5.44 13.11
N LYS A 164 -3.67 6.56 12.68
CA LYS A 164 -2.28 6.62 12.22
C LYS A 164 -1.24 6.38 13.33
N ASN A 165 -1.60 6.60 14.61
CA ASN A 165 -0.69 6.44 15.72
C ASN A 165 -0.69 5.02 16.28
N THR A 166 -1.87 4.40 16.40
CA THR A 166 -2.02 3.07 17.02
C THR A 166 -2.19 1.93 16.01
N GLY A 167 -2.61 2.25 14.78
CA GLY A 167 -2.96 1.27 13.77
C GLY A 167 -4.33 0.59 14.01
N ASP A 168 -5.10 1.05 15.00
CA ASP A 168 -6.40 0.48 15.31
C ASP A 168 -7.44 0.88 14.27
N THR A 169 -8.28 -0.08 13.88
CA THR A 169 -9.33 0.18 12.87
C THR A 169 -10.37 1.15 13.45
N ARG A 170 -10.57 2.27 12.76
CA ARG A 170 -11.61 3.26 13.08
C ARG A 170 -12.93 2.91 12.42
N TRP A 171 -12.89 2.52 11.15
CA TRP A 171 -14.03 2.03 10.41
C TRP A 171 -13.60 1.16 9.22
N ARG A 172 -14.56 0.42 8.68
CA ARG A 172 -14.40 -0.46 7.52
C ARG A 172 -15.62 -0.34 6.62
N LEU A 173 -15.38 -0.07 5.35
CA LEU A 173 -16.39 -0.04 4.30
C LEU A 173 -16.09 -1.15 3.31
N TYR A 174 -17.03 -2.07 3.15
CA TYR A 174 -16.94 -3.11 2.12
C TYR A 174 -17.74 -2.72 0.90
N SER A 175 -17.23 -3.07 -0.28
CA SER A 175 -17.86 -2.79 -1.58
C SER A 175 -19.09 -3.68 -1.85
N VAL A 176 -19.23 -4.79 -1.13
CA VAL A 176 -20.35 -5.75 -1.23
C VAL A 176 -20.75 -6.25 0.14
N ASP A 177 -21.99 -6.76 0.23
CA ASP A 177 -22.49 -7.40 1.44
C ASP A 177 -21.72 -8.68 1.80
N LYS A 178 -21.93 -9.16 3.01
CA LYS A 178 -21.36 -10.45 3.45
C LYS A 178 -21.87 -11.58 2.56
N ALA A 179 -20.96 -12.40 2.07
CA ALA A 179 -21.31 -13.57 1.26
C ALA A 179 -22.31 -14.48 1.99
N ARG A 180 -23.25 -14.99 1.22
CA ARG A 180 -24.24 -15.99 1.65
C ARG A 180 -24.06 -17.25 0.81
N THR A 181 -24.25 -18.40 1.42
CA THR A 181 -24.25 -19.67 0.71
C THR A 181 -25.46 -19.74 -0.22
N GLN A 182 -25.23 -20.09 -1.46
CA GLN A 182 -26.28 -20.38 -2.43
C GLN A 182 -26.39 -21.90 -2.60
N TYR A 183 -27.60 -22.41 -2.48
CA TYR A 183 -27.90 -23.84 -2.60
C TYR A 183 -28.61 -24.14 -3.92
N SER A 184 -28.35 -25.31 -4.48
CA SER A 184 -29.14 -25.87 -5.57
C SER A 184 -30.55 -26.28 -5.10
N GLU A 185 -31.46 -26.64 -6.02
CA GLU A 185 -32.74 -27.22 -5.68
C GLU A 185 -32.59 -28.54 -4.92
N SER A 186 -31.50 -29.27 -5.11
CA SER A 186 -31.18 -30.49 -4.38
C SER A 186 -30.61 -30.25 -2.99
N GLY A 187 -30.34 -28.99 -2.60
CA GLY A 187 -29.76 -28.62 -1.31
C GLY A 187 -28.24 -28.67 -1.25
N GLU A 188 -27.56 -28.88 -2.39
CA GLU A 188 -26.10 -28.83 -2.47
C GLU A 188 -25.62 -27.39 -2.54
N VAL A 189 -24.45 -27.10 -1.96
CA VAL A 189 -23.80 -25.79 -2.03
C VAL A 189 -23.32 -25.56 -3.46
N MET A 190 -23.84 -24.52 -4.11
CA MET A 190 -23.46 -24.14 -5.47
C MET A 190 -22.39 -23.06 -5.50
N SER A 191 -22.52 -22.06 -4.63
CA SER A 191 -21.62 -20.91 -4.62
C SER A 191 -21.77 -20.09 -3.34
N TRP A 192 -20.80 -19.21 -3.14
CA TRP A 192 -20.78 -18.18 -2.10
C TRP A 192 -20.85 -16.80 -2.77
N GLY A 193 -21.68 -15.92 -2.29
CA GLY A 193 -21.79 -14.58 -2.85
C GLY A 193 -22.76 -13.67 -2.09
N PRO A 194 -22.67 -12.37 -2.32
CA PRO A 194 -21.69 -11.68 -3.18
C PRO A 194 -20.28 -11.67 -2.61
N SER A 195 -19.27 -11.56 -3.46
CA SER A 195 -17.86 -11.53 -3.08
C SER A 195 -17.02 -10.76 -4.10
N GLY A 196 -15.74 -10.52 -3.78
CA GLY A 196 -14.79 -9.86 -4.66
C GLY A 196 -14.86 -8.33 -4.57
N VAL A 197 -14.94 -7.66 -5.72
CA VAL A 197 -14.89 -6.19 -5.84
C VAL A 197 -13.70 -5.58 -5.10
N PRO A 198 -12.46 -6.04 -5.40
CA PRO A 198 -11.27 -5.52 -4.75
C PRO A 198 -11.00 -4.07 -5.14
N VAL A 199 -10.44 -3.30 -4.22
CA VAL A 199 -9.92 -1.96 -4.48
C VAL A 199 -8.41 -2.07 -4.72
N TRP A 200 -8.00 -1.90 -5.97
CA TRP A 200 -6.61 -2.07 -6.41
C TRP A 200 -5.82 -0.78 -6.42
N SER A 201 -6.53 0.34 -6.61
CA SER A 201 -5.95 1.67 -6.70
C SER A 201 -5.90 2.36 -5.35
N SER A 202 -5.06 3.40 -5.27
CA SER A 202 -4.99 4.26 -4.10
C SER A 202 -6.26 5.09 -3.94
N PRO A 203 -6.82 5.26 -2.74
CA PRO A 203 -7.90 6.18 -2.47
C PRO A 203 -7.52 7.63 -2.77
N THR A 204 -8.52 8.47 -3.05
CA THR A 204 -8.34 9.91 -3.19
C THR A 204 -9.22 10.61 -2.17
N ILE A 205 -8.69 11.62 -1.51
CA ILE A 205 -9.41 12.43 -0.53
C ILE A 205 -9.84 13.76 -1.17
N ASP A 206 -11.14 14.04 -1.16
CA ASP A 206 -11.68 15.37 -1.50
C ASP A 206 -11.83 16.19 -0.21
N GLU A 207 -10.82 16.94 0.13
CA GLU A 207 -10.79 17.77 1.35
C GLU A 207 -11.93 18.80 1.40
N LYS A 208 -12.37 19.31 0.23
CA LYS A 208 -13.43 20.33 0.16
C LYS A 208 -14.81 19.74 0.47
N ARG A 209 -15.07 18.50 0.02
CA ARG A 209 -16.33 17.81 0.24
C ARG A 209 -16.31 16.89 1.46
N LYS A 210 -15.14 16.71 2.06
CA LYS A 210 -14.89 15.76 3.17
C LYS A 210 -15.25 14.31 2.79
N LEU A 211 -14.92 13.95 1.54
CA LEU A 211 -15.15 12.63 0.94
C LEU A 211 -13.81 11.95 0.62
#